data_462b342b28dcc8486f93c394fa8f9b9c
#
_entry.id   462b342b28dcc8486f93c394fa8f9b9c
#
_cell.length_a   1.000
_cell.length_b   1.000
_cell.length_c   1.000
_cell.angle_alpha   90.00
_cell.angle_beta   90.00
_cell.angle_gamma   90.00
#
_symmetry.space_group_name_H-M   'P 1'
#
loop_
_entity.id
_entity.type
_entity.pdbx_description
1 polymer ?
#
loop_
_entity_poly.entity_id
_entity_poly.type
_entity_poly.pdbx_seq_one_letter_code
_entity_poly.pdbx_strand_id
1 'polypeptide(L)'
;MASPYPRRLALSALVLLGSLPSLAAEPPGDLWEVTSKMSMEGMPFDMPARPLKICAAKNSQEPPGSANDERGCTNSDMSRDGNKVTWTSSCSGPPAMTGQGEITYEGTDSYSGAIKYVTDDGNMTINLTGKKIGGCDHPR
;
A
#
# COMPACT_ATOMS: atom_id res chain seq x y z
N MET A 1 42.85 -25.82 73.84
CA MET A 1 42.39 -24.46 73.36
C MET A 1 42.27 -24.59 71.85
N ALA A 2 41.06 -24.81 71.37
CA ALA A 2 40.73 -25.00 69.94
C ALA A 2 39.93 -23.79 69.44
N SER A 3 40.49 -23.16 68.42
CA SER A 3 39.82 -22.05 67.73
C SER A 3 39.11 -22.56 66.50
N PRO A 4 37.80 -22.34 66.27
CA PRO A 4 37.15 -22.76 65.07
C PRO A 4 37.10 -21.56 64.07
N TYR A 5 37.69 -21.76 62.89
CA TYR A 5 37.50 -20.85 61.76
C TYR A 5 36.18 -21.14 61.04
N PRO A 6 35.37 -20.14 60.75
CA PRO A 6 34.18 -20.37 59.92
C PRO A 6 34.53 -20.41 58.45
N ARG A 7 34.14 -21.49 57.78
CA ARG A 7 34.17 -21.70 56.36
C ARG A 7 33.15 -20.75 55.66
N ARG A 8 33.66 -19.77 54.95
CA ARG A 8 32.83 -18.92 54.05
C ARG A 8 32.48 -19.68 52.83
N LEU A 9 31.22 -20.08 52.66
CA LEU A 9 30.62 -20.57 51.45
C LEU A 9 30.41 -19.38 50.50
N ALA A 10 31.20 -19.32 49.42
CA ALA A 10 30.98 -18.38 48.33
C ALA A 10 29.85 -18.93 47.42
N LEU A 11 28.67 -18.35 47.50
CA LEU A 11 27.60 -18.56 46.51
C LEU A 11 27.96 -17.80 45.24
N SER A 12 28.40 -18.52 44.20
CA SER A 12 28.52 -17.94 42.84
C SER A 12 27.15 -17.88 42.23
N ALA A 13 26.58 -16.66 42.16
CA ALA A 13 25.36 -16.40 41.41
C ALA A 13 25.68 -16.38 39.91
N LEU A 14 25.23 -17.40 39.23
CA LEU A 14 25.31 -17.49 37.76
C LEU A 14 24.20 -16.61 37.16
N VAL A 15 24.54 -15.39 36.69
CA VAL A 15 23.61 -14.50 35.96
C VAL A 15 23.46 -15.02 34.56
N LEU A 16 22.36 -15.72 34.29
CA LEU A 16 21.91 -16.06 32.93
C LEU A 16 21.40 -14.80 32.25
N LEU A 17 22.22 -14.17 31.42
CA LEU A 17 21.75 -13.14 30.48
C LEU A 17 20.89 -13.82 29.41
N GLY A 18 19.59 -13.85 29.65
CA GLY A 18 18.60 -14.24 28.64
C GLY A 18 18.56 -13.18 27.53
N SER A 19 19.05 -13.53 26.35
CA SER A 19 18.84 -12.71 25.13
C SER A 19 17.36 -12.72 24.81
N LEU A 20 16.66 -11.61 25.08
CA LEU A 20 15.29 -11.40 24.62
C LEU A 20 15.32 -11.29 23.09
N PRO A 21 14.47 -12.06 22.36
CA PRO A 21 14.34 -11.85 20.92
C PRO A 21 13.83 -10.42 20.69
N SER A 22 14.61 -9.64 19.94
CA SER A 22 14.18 -8.32 19.46
C SER A 22 13.03 -8.55 18.49
N LEU A 23 11.79 -8.29 18.91
CA LEU A 23 10.64 -8.20 18.03
C LEU A 23 10.87 -6.98 17.13
N ALA A 24 11.34 -7.21 15.92
CA ALA A 24 11.40 -6.17 14.91
C ALA A 24 9.98 -5.62 14.71
N ALA A 25 9.81 -4.31 14.90
CA ALA A 25 8.52 -3.67 14.68
C ALA A 25 8.06 -3.90 13.24
N GLU A 26 6.79 -4.26 13.06
CA GLU A 26 6.22 -4.42 11.75
C GLU A 26 6.21 -3.07 11.00
N PRO A 27 6.62 -3.00 9.73
CA PRO A 27 6.65 -1.74 8.99
C PRO A 27 5.26 -1.09 8.92
N PRO A 28 5.15 0.25 9.01
CA PRO A 28 3.87 0.96 9.10
C PRO A 28 3.07 0.96 7.81
N GLY A 29 3.68 0.62 6.69
CA GLY A 29 3.04 0.59 5.37
C GLY A 29 3.29 -0.70 4.61
N ASP A 30 2.48 -0.90 3.58
CA ASP A 30 2.61 -1.96 2.60
C ASP A 30 3.19 -1.40 1.30
N LEU A 31 4.23 -2.03 0.78
CA LEU A 31 4.82 -1.69 -0.52
C LEU A 31 4.08 -2.43 -1.62
N TRP A 32 3.46 -1.66 -2.51
CA TRP A 32 2.73 -2.16 -3.66
C TRP A 32 3.47 -1.87 -4.96
N GLU A 33 3.52 -2.84 -5.84
CA GLU A 33 3.81 -2.62 -7.25
C GLU A 33 2.47 -2.47 -7.98
N VAL A 34 2.23 -1.27 -8.51
CA VAL A 34 1.01 -0.92 -9.23
C VAL A 34 1.34 -0.73 -10.69
N THR A 35 0.63 -1.42 -11.55
CA THR A 35 0.74 -1.26 -13.01
C THR A 35 -0.51 -0.57 -13.53
N SER A 36 -0.32 0.51 -14.28
CA SER A 36 -1.40 1.23 -14.95
C SER A 36 -1.24 1.13 -16.47
N LYS A 37 -2.33 0.81 -17.16
CA LYS A 37 -2.43 0.76 -18.61
C LYS A 37 -3.59 1.64 -19.05
N MET A 38 -3.28 2.66 -19.86
CA MET A 38 -4.26 3.61 -20.38
C MET A 38 -4.70 3.23 -21.77
N SER A 39 -6.00 3.29 -22.02
CA SER A 39 -6.61 3.19 -23.34
C SER A 39 -7.58 4.34 -23.56
N MET A 40 -7.67 4.81 -24.80
CA MET A 40 -8.61 5.86 -25.21
C MET A 40 -9.54 5.32 -26.30
N GLU A 41 -10.83 5.64 -26.19
CA GLU A 41 -11.81 5.26 -27.20
C GLU A 41 -11.46 5.90 -28.55
N GLY A 42 -11.49 5.11 -29.62
CA GLY A 42 -11.15 5.59 -30.96
C GLY A 42 -9.67 5.57 -31.32
N MET A 43 -8.76 5.23 -30.38
CA MET A 43 -7.36 5.04 -30.69
C MET A 43 -7.05 3.56 -30.97
N PRO A 44 -6.36 3.23 -32.08
CA PRO A 44 -6.06 1.84 -32.42
C PRO A 44 -4.92 1.21 -31.64
N PHE A 45 -4.32 1.93 -30.71
CA PHE A 45 -3.18 1.45 -29.92
C PHE A 45 -3.35 1.80 -28.43
N ASP A 46 -2.95 0.87 -27.59
CA ASP A 46 -2.87 1.07 -26.15
C ASP A 46 -1.52 1.70 -25.76
N MET A 47 -1.54 2.56 -24.75
CA MET A 47 -0.29 3.04 -24.17
C MET A 47 0.41 1.92 -23.40
N PRO A 48 1.75 1.88 -23.41
CA PRO A 48 2.49 0.88 -22.67
C PRO A 48 2.19 0.95 -21.17
N ALA A 49 2.10 -0.22 -20.56
CA ALA A 49 1.90 -0.33 -19.11
C ALA A 49 3.08 0.30 -18.34
N ARG A 50 2.77 1.03 -17.27
CA ARG A 50 3.78 1.68 -16.42
C ARG A 50 3.70 1.11 -15.02
N PRO A 51 4.71 0.35 -14.57
CA PRO A 51 4.82 -0.07 -13.19
C PRO A 51 5.32 1.07 -12.30
N LEU A 52 4.75 1.19 -11.11
CA LEU A 52 5.12 2.15 -10.08
C LEU A 52 5.11 1.47 -8.72
N LYS A 53 6.08 1.76 -7.87
CA LYS A 53 6.08 1.29 -6.48
C LYS A 53 5.52 2.36 -5.56
N ILE A 54 4.53 1.97 -4.77
CA ILE A 54 3.79 2.86 -3.87
C ILE A 54 3.81 2.28 -2.47
N CYS A 55 4.23 3.10 -1.51
CA CYS A 55 4.13 2.79 -0.09
C CYS A 55 2.79 3.30 0.44
N ALA A 56 1.83 2.42 0.66
CA ALA A 56 0.51 2.75 1.17
C ALA A 56 0.39 2.43 2.65
N ALA A 57 -0.35 3.26 3.40
CA ALA A 57 -0.67 2.96 4.79
C ALA A 57 -1.51 1.67 4.89
N LYS A 58 -1.22 0.81 5.87
CA LYS A 58 -1.87 -0.51 6.01
C LYS A 58 -3.39 -0.47 6.09
N ASN A 59 -3.95 0.57 6.63
CA ASN A 59 -5.41 0.69 6.78
C ASN A 59 -6.00 1.79 5.88
N SER A 60 -5.31 2.14 4.80
CA SER A 60 -5.83 3.10 3.83
C SER A 60 -7.12 2.56 3.21
N GLN A 61 -8.14 3.41 3.15
CA GLN A 61 -9.35 3.12 2.39
C GLN A 61 -9.12 3.32 0.90
N GLU A 62 -8.15 4.17 0.57
CA GLU A 62 -7.80 4.50 -0.80
C GLU A 62 -6.90 3.40 -1.40
N PRO A 63 -7.30 2.83 -2.56
CA PRO A 63 -6.47 1.83 -3.23
C PRO A 63 -5.13 2.42 -3.68
N PRO A 64 -4.01 1.71 -3.49
CA PRO A 64 -2.72 2.19 -3.96
C PRO A 64 -2.76 2.50 -5.47
N GLY A 65 -2.29 3.68 -5.87
CA GLY A 65 -2.25 4.11 -7.27
C GLY A 65 -3.57 4.60 -7.86
N SER A 66 -4.64 4.68 -7.06
CA SER A 66 -5.93 5.23 -7.51
C SER A 66 -5.89 6.74 -7.70
N ALA A 67 -5.09 7.46 -6.90
CA ALA A 67 -4.83 8.89 -7.09
C ALA A 67 -3.58 9.14 -7.93
N ASN A 68 -3.58 10.22 -8.68
CA ASN A 68 -2.42 10.69 -9.42
C ASN A 68 -2.13 12.13 -9.03
N ASP A 69 -1.31 12.30 -8.00
CA ASP A 69 -0.95 13.62 -7.46
C ASP A 69 -0.27 14.52 -8.49
N GLU A 70 0.51 13.95 -9.42
CA GLU A 70 1.20 14.69 -10.48
C GLU A 70 0.22 15.36 -11.45
N ARG A 71 -0.98 14.81 -11.58
CA ARG A 71 -2.07 15.38 -12.41
C ARG A 71 -3.07 16.20 -11.63
N GLY A 72 -2.87 16.36 -10.33
CA GLY A 72 -3.84 17.01 -9.45
C GLY A 72 -5.17 16.25 -9.37
N CYS A 73 -5.12 14.93 -9.37
CA CYS A 73 -6.30 14.08 -9.22
C CYS A 73 -6.54 13.77 -7.74
N THR A 74 -7.78 13.88 -7.32
CA THR A 74 -8.24 13.52 -5.97
C THR A 74 -9.38 12.52 -6.05
N ASN A 75 -9.51 11.68 -5.02
CA ASN A 75 -10.57 10.69 -4.90
C ASN A 75 -11.59 11.13 -3.85
N SER A 76 -12.88 10.90 -4.13
CA SER A 76 -14.01 11.14 -3.23
C SER A 76 -15.02 10.00 -3.31
N ASP A 77 -16.06 10.06 -2.48
CA ASP A 77 -17.19 9.10 -2.47
C ASP A 77 -16.75 7.65 -2.39
N MET A 78 -15.71 7.40 -1.60
CA MET A 78 -15.13 6.06 -1.43
C MET A 78 -16.14 5.13 -0.76
N SER A 79 -16.42 3.99 -1.37
CA SER A 79 -17.28 2.96 -0.84
C SER A 79 -16.63 1.59 -0.97
N ARG A 80 -16.82 0.76 0.03
CA ARG A 80 -16.35 -0.63 0.04
C ARG A 80 -17.53 -1.57 0.27
N ASP A 81 -17.66 -2.55 -0.61
CA ASP A 81 -18.59 -3.67 -0.49
C ASP A 81 -17.83 -5.00 -0.63
N GLY A 82 -17.58 -5.63 0.49
CA GLY A 82 -16.75 -6.83 0.54
C GLY A 82 -15.31 -6.55 0.07
N ASN A 83 -14.94 -7.18 -1.03
CA ASN A 83 -13.62 -7.02 -1.66
C ASN A 83 -13.60 -5.97 -2.79
N LYS A 84 -14.74 -5.35 -3.09
CA LYS A 84 -14.87 -4.31 -4.12
C LYS A 84 -14.76 -2.92 -3.47
N VAL A 85 -13.99 -2.03 -4.09
CA VAL A 85 -13.89 -0.61 -3.72
C VAL A 85 -14.24 0.24 -4.93
N THR A 86 -15.10 1.23 -4.73
CA THR A 86 -15.50 2.20 -5.75
C THR A 86 -15.24 3.62 -5.26
N TRP A 87 -14.98 4.55 -6.17
CA TRP A 87 -14.75 5.96 -5.86
C TRP A 87 -15.01 6.86 -7.06
N THR A 88 -15.15 8.15 -6.80
CA THR A 88 -15.12 9.20 -7.82
C THR A 88 -13.73 9.80 -7.88
N SER A 89 -13.12 9.88 -9.06
CA SER A 89 -11.83 10.53 -9.28
C SER A 89 -12.04 11.83 -10.03
N SER A 90 -11.48 12.93 -9.51
CA SER A 90 -11.57 14.27 -10.11
C SER A 90 -10.17 14.83 -10.29
N CYS A 91 -9.84 15.21 -11.52
CA CYS A 91 -8.56 15.80 -11.90
C CYS A 91 -8.76 17.26 -12.30
N SER A 92 -7.99 18.18 -11.72
CA SER A 92 -8.08 19.62 -11.97
C SER A 92 -7.18 20.13 -13.10
N GLY A 93 -6.30 19.27 -13.63
CA GLY A 93 -5.37 19.62 -14.72
C GLY A 93 -6.10 19.92 -16.04
N PRO A 94 -5.41 20.56 -17.03
CA PRO A 94 -5.95 20.70 -18.39
C PRO A 94 -5.74 19.40 -19.21
N PRO A 95 -6.81 18.74 -19.70
CA PRO A 95 -8.21 19.04 -19.42
C PRO A 95 -8.63 18.57 -18.02
N ALA A 96 -9.57 19.30 -17.39
CA ALA A 96 -10.23 18.82 -16.20
C ALA A 96 -11.10 17.60 -16.56
N MET A 97 -11.09 16.56 -15.71
CA MET A 97 -11.84 15.34 -15.98
C MET A 97 -12.37 14.74 -14.68
N THR A 98 -13.50 14.05 -14.80
CA THR A 98 -14.09 13.28 -13.69
C THR A 98 -14.32 11.86 -14.16
N GLY A 99 -14.03 10.89 -13.30
CA GLY A 99 -14.16 9.48 -13.62
C GLY A 99 -14.69 8.67 -12.44
N GLN A 100 -15.06 7.44 -12.73
CA GLN A 100 -15.46 6.43 -11.74
C GLN A 100 -14.41 5.35 -11.69
N GLY A 101 -13.91 5.11 -10.48
CA GLY A 101 -12.97 4.03 -10.20
C GLY A 101 -13.66 2.85 -9.55
N GLU A 102 -13.23 1.66 -9.93
CA GLU A 102 -13.64 0.40 -9.31
C GLU A 102 -12.45 -0.56 -9.32
N ILE A 103 -12.15 -1.15 -8.16
CA ILE A 103 -11.23 -2.28 -8.07
C ILE A 103 -11.85 -3.41 -7.27
N THR A 104 -11.34 -4.62 -7.52
CA THR A 104 -11.65 -5.81 -6.73
C THR A 104 -10.36 -6.37 -6.15
N TYR A 105 -10.30 -6.54 -4.85
CA TYR A 105 -9.20 -7.23 -4.18
C TYR A 105 -9.31 -8.74 -4.34
N GLU A 106 -8.20 -9.38 -4.67
CA GLU A 106 -8.02 -10.82 -4.73
C GLU A 106 -7.18 -11.24 -3.52
N GLY A 107 -7.84 -11.56 -2.42
CA GLY A 107 -7.18 -11.74 -1.12
C GLY A 107 -6.67 -10.44 -0.52
N THR A 108 -5.49 -10.48 0.12
CA THR A 108 -4.87 -9.34 0.82
C THR A 108 -3.72 -8.71 0.06
N ASP A 109 -3.28 -9.34 -1.02
CA ASP A 109 -1.99 -9.06 -1.65
C ASP A 109 -2.07 -8.62 -3.11
N SER A 110 -3.25 -8.64 -3.70
CA SER A 110 -3.46 -8.20 -5.08
C SER A 110 -4.84 -7.57 -5.29
N TYR A 111 -4.92 -6.75 -6.32
CA TYR A 111 -6.18 -6.21 -6.82
C TYR A 111 -6.11 -5.97 -8.33
N SER A 112 -7.28 -5.90 -8.95
CA SER A 112 -7.44 -5.46 -10.33
C SER A 112 -8.69 -4.60 -10.50
N GLY A 113 -8.69 -3.72 -11.49
CA GLY A 113 -9.83 -2.87 -11.80
C GLY A 113 -9.50 -1.76 -12.77
N ALA A 114 -10.32 -0.71 -12.79
CA ALA A 114 -10.14 0.39 -13.71
C ALA A 114 -10.73 1.70 -13.18
N ILE A 115 -10.22 2.82 -13.72
CA ILE A 115 -10.84 4.14 -13.62
C ILE A 115 -11.30 4.53 -15.03
N LYS A 116 -12.58 4.91 -15.15
CA LYS A 116 -13.17 5.35 -16.42
C LYS A 116 -13.46 6.84 -16.35
N TYR A 117 -12.81 7.62 -17.19
CA TYR A 117 -13.01 9.04 -17.33
C TYR A 117 -13.85 9.35 -18.57
N VAL A 118 -14.73 10.32 -18.44
CA VAL A 118 -15.45 10.93 -19.55
C VAL A 118 -14.81 12.28 -19.83
N THR A 119 -14.39 12.50 -21.07
CA THR A 119 -13.80 13.76 -21.53
C THR A 119 -14.50 14.24 -22.81
N ASP A 120 -14.31 15.51 -23.16
CA ASP A 120 -14.89 16.07 -24.39
C ASP A 120 -14.33 15.40 -25.67
N ASP A 121 -13.12 14.85 -25.59
CA ASP A 121 -12.41 14.20 -26.70
C ASP A 121 -12.64 12.69 -26.79
N GLY A 122 -13.48 12.10 -25.89
CA GLY A 122 -13.78 10.68 -25.83
C GLY A 122 -13.54 10.09 -24.44
N ASN A 123 -13.86 8.81 -24.29
CA ASN A 123 -13.71 8.11 -23.03
C ASN A 123 -12.28 7.57 -22.88
N MET A 124 -11.73 7.71 -21.68
CA MET A 124 -10.44 7.18 -21.29
C MET A 124 -10.62 6.14 -20.18
N THR A 125 -9.96 5.00 -20.33
CA THR A 125 -9.92 3.96 -19.30
C THR A 125 -8.50 3.74 -18.84
N ILE A 126 -8.28 3.76 -17.53
CA ILE A 126 -7.01 3.36 -16.90
C ILE A 126 -7.23 2.04 -16.19
N ASN A 127 -6.70 0.97 -16.74
CA ASN A 127 -6.70 -0.33 -16.09
C ASN A 127 -5.60 -0.36 -15.03
N LEU A 128 -5.93 -0.80 -13.83
CA LEU A 128 -5.05 -0.88 -12.67
C LEU A 128 -4.90 -2.33 -12.23
N THR A 129 -3.67 -2.73 -11.96
CA THR A 129 -3.37 -3.94 -11.21
C THR A 129 -2.37 -3.62 -10.13
N GLY A 130 -2.58 -4.13 -8.94
CA GLY A 130 -1.67 -3.96 -7.81
C GLY A 130 -1.27 -5.29 -7.21
N LYS A 131 -0.03 -5.39 -6.81
CA LYS A 131 0.52 -6.52 -6.07
C LYS A 131 1.35 -6.02 -4.89
N LYS A 132 1.05 -6.51 -3.70
CA LYS A 132 1.86 -6.27 -2.52
C LYS A 132 3.18 -7.02 -2.65
N ILE A 133 4.30 -6.31 -2.49
CA ILE A 133 5.65 -6.86 -2.65
C ILE A 133 6.50 -6.77 -1.38
N GLY A 134 5.98 -6.21 -0.30
CA GLY A 134 6.68 -6.11 0.97
C GLY A 134 6.09 -5.06 1.90
N GLY A 135 6.85 -4.68 2.92
CA GLY A 135 6.54 -3.55 3.80
C GLY A 135 7.37 -2.32 3.42
N CYS A 136 6.97 -1.16 3.95
CA CYS A 136 7.68 0.11 3.77
C CYS A 136 7.48 1.04 4.97
N ASP A 137 8.44 1.98 5.17
CA ASP A 137 8.51 2.81 6.38
C ASP A 137 7.85 4.18 6.26
N HIS A 138 7.59 4.66 5.03
CA HIS A 138 7.06 6.01 4.78
C HIS A 138 5.79 5.94 3.92
N PRO A 139 4.65 5.48 4.49
CA PRO A 139 3.38 5.43 3.77
C PRO A 139 2.85 6.84 3.47
N ARG A 140 2.23 6.99 2.31
CA ARG A 140 1.49 8.19 1.90
C ARG A 140 0.01 7.98 2.09
#